data_184bff2cfd43539f6e298d0edda5cb1c
#
_entry.id   184bff2cfd43539f6e298d0edda5cb1c
#
_cell.length_a   1.000
_cell.length_b   1.000
_cell.length_c   1.000
_cell.angle_alpha   90.00
_cell.angle_beta   90.00
_cell.angle_gamma   90.00
#
_symmetry.space_group_name_H-M   'P 1'
#
loop_
_entity.id
_entity.type
_entity.pdbx_description
1 polymer ?
#
loop_
_entity_poly.entity_id
_entity_poly.type
_entity_poly.pdbx_seq_one_letter_code
_entity_poly.pdbx_strand_id
1 'polypeptide(L)'
;MGGALAALLGARGVDVVVLERTAEPHGTPRAAHLDGEALRVLDAAGAPVTDLGRPLDGFDLVDRRGRLLLRGRPAEAPPPGFPAGVLVYQPDVERALRRRLGALPSVDVRLGHSVADVRDPKDGGGRQGGAVVVEGAGPRGPFAVEASVIVGCDGARSVVRDAMGAGLDGGRFEQAWLVVDAVLPRPALERLPDRLLQIADPARPTTYVPFPDPRRRWEFRLRPGERADDLERPEAVRALLAPHLADPDAAEIERAAVYTFHDLVARRWRAGRCVLAGDAAHQMPPFLGQGLGAGLRDAWALAPHVAAVWGGASPDALGAYEAERRPHVEATIRQAVRLGRLVTLPAPLAAVRDAVLRAGWRVPALRRRLLDVRG
;
A
#
# COMPACT_ATOMS: atom_id res chain seq x y z
N MET A 1 6.33 -3.03 4.81
CA MET A 1 5.78 -4.33 5.18
C MET A 1 6.89 -5.29 5.66
N GLY A 2 7.96 -5.55 4.89
CA GLY A 2 9.07 -6.43 5.32
C GLY A 2 9.67 -6.05 6.68
N GLY A 3 9.85 -4.76 6.98
CA GLY A 3 10.29 -4.32 8.29
C GLY A 3 9.34 -4.67 9.44
N ALA A 4 8.02 -4.61 9.20
CA ALA A 4 7.03 -5.03 10.21
C ALA A 4 7.09 -6.54 10.45
N LEU A 5 7.21 -7.36 9.39
CA LEU A 5 7.41 -8.80 9.53
C LEU A 5 8.69 -9.13 10.30
N ALA A 6 9.81 -8.48 9.96
CA ALA A 6 11.08 -8.67 10.65
C ALA A 6 10.99 -8.30 12.14
N ALA A 7 10.27 -7.21 12.48
CA ALA A 7 10.05 -6.82 13.87
C ALA A 7 9.18 -7.84 14.63
N LEU A 8 8.12 -8.36 14.00
CA LEU A 8 7.26 -9.39 14.58
C LEU A 8 8.01 -10.72 14.82
N LEU A 9 8.89 -11.10 13.91
CA LEU A 9 9.73 -12.30 14.02
C LEU A 9 10.82 -12.12 15.07
N GLY A 10 11.56 -11.00 15.01
CA GLY A 10 12.61 -10.68 15.97
C GLY A 10 12.10 -10.58 17.41
N ALA A 11 10.88 -10.05 17.61
CA ALA A 11 10.22 -10.03 18.93
C ALA A 11 9.90 -11.45 19.47
N ARG A 12 9.89 -12.47 18.59
CA ARG A 12 9.73 -13.88 18.93
C ARG A 12 11.07 -14.62 19.06
N GLY A 13 12.19 -13.90 18.95
CA GLY A 13 13.52 -14.50 19.03
C GLY A 13 13.97 -15.24 17.76
N VAL A 14 13.26 -15.07 16.65
CA VAL A 14 13.65 -15.63 15.35
C VAL A 14 14.83 -14.82 14.79
N ASP A 15 15.88 -15.51 14.32
CA ASP A 15 16.99 -14.85 13.63
C ASP A 15 16.56 -14.42 12.23
N VAL A 16 16.66 -13.13 11.96
CA VAL A 16 16.17 -12.51 10.71
C VAL A 16 17.27 -11.69 10.06
N VAL A 17 17.51 -11.91 8.77
CA VAL A 17 18.29 -11.01 7.91
C VAL A 17 17.35 -10.25 6.99
N VAL A 18 17.39 -8.93 7.05
CA VAL A 18 16.65 -8.03 6.15
C VAL A 18 17.60 -7.51 5.09
N LEU A 19 17.38 -7.86 3.83
CA LEU A 19 18.15 -7.36 2.70
C LEU A 19 17.37 -6.23 2.02
N GLU A 20 17.91 -5.02 2.01
CA GLU A 20 17.30 -3.85 1.37
C GLU A 20 18.27 -3.25 0.37
N ARG A 21 17.84 -3.13 -0.88
CA ARG A 21 18.68 -2.61 -1.98
C ARG A 21 19.04 -1.14 -1.85
N THR A 22 18.19 -0.33 -1.19
CA THR A 22 18.46 1.09 -0.98
C THR A 22 19.23 1.31 0.32
N ALA A 23 20.21 2.20 0.28
CA ALA A 23 20.96 2.58 1.47
C ALA A 23 20.13 3.49 2.40
N GLU A 24 19.28 4.32 1.79
CA GLU A 24 18.44 5.31 2.48
C GLU A 24 16.95 4.94 2.40
N PRO A 25 16.13 5.36 3.37
CA PRO A 25 14.69 5.27 3.27
C PRO A 25 14.17 6.01 2.04
N HIS A 26 13.07 5.54 1.47
CA HIS A 26 12.38 6.29 0.43
C HIS A 26 11.89 7.63 1.02
N GLY A 27 12.39 8.74 0.50
CA GLY A 27 12.07 10.09 1.01
C GLY A 27 10.62 10.52 0.75
N THR A 28 9.90 9.83 -0.16
CA THR A 28 8.55 10.21 -0.58
C THR A 28 7.53 9.13 -0.24
N PRO A 29 6.33 9.49 0.27
CA PRO A 29 5.31 8.54 0.67
C PRO A 29 4.66 7.87 -0.55
N ARG A 30 4.54 6.54 -0.53
CA ARG A 30 3.70 5.78 -1.48
C ARG A 30 2.31 5.61 -0.93
N ALA A 31 2.20 5.11 0.31
CA ALA A 31 0.94 4.96 1.03
C ALA A 31 0.65 6.18 1.91
N ALA A 32 -0.65 6.38 2.17
CA ALA A 32 -1.16 7.51 2.93
C ALA A 32 -1.99 7.10 4.15
N HIS A 33 -2.61 5.93 4.11
CA HIS A 33 -3.64 5.50 5.05
C HIS A 33 -3.28 4.20 5.75
N LEU A 34 -3.55 4.16 7.05
CA LEU A 34 -3.54 2.97 7.90
C LEU A 34 -4.88 2.88 8.62
N ASP A 35 -5.56 1.76 8.52
CA ASP A 35 -6.74 1.46 9.34
C ASP A 35 -6.37 0.90 10.71
N GLY A 36 -7.36 0.72 11.58
CA GLY A 36 -7.14 0.28 12.96
C GLY A 36 -6.41 -1.07 13.06
N GLU A 37 -6.67 -2.01 12.15
CA GLU A 37 -5.96 -3.29 12.13
C GLU A 37 -4.48 -3.12 11.75
N ALA A 38 -4.18 -2.29 10.75
CA ALA A 38 -2.81 -1.99 10.37
C ALA A 38 -2.04 -1.30 11.51
N LEU A 39 -2.70 -0.40 12.26
CA LEU A 39 -2.14 0.24 13.45
C LEU A 39 -1.86 -0.77 14.55
N ARG A 40 -2.78 -1.71 14.80
CA ARG A 40 -2.59 -2.80 15.76
C ARG A 40 -1.39 -3.68 15.40
N VAL A 41 -1.20 -3.99 14.11
CA VAL A 41 -0.03 -4.76 13.66
C VAL A 41 1.27 -4.01 13.92
N LEU A 42 1.33 -2.71 13.64
CA LEU A 42 2.52 -1.89 13.90
C LEU A 42 2.80 -1.75 15.39
N ASP A 43 1.77 -1.59 16.22
CA ASP A 43 1.90 -1.56 17.67
C ASP A 43 2.46 -2.89 18.21
N ALA A 44 1.90 -4.02 17.78
CA ALA A 44 2.40 -5.35 18.12
C ALA A 44 3.82 -5.64 17.62
N ALA A 45 4.23 -4.99 16.52
CA ALA A 45 5.61 -5.01 16.04
C ALA A 45 6.55 -4.14 16.90
N GLY A 46 6.03 -3.36 17.85
CA GLY A 46 6.79 -2.43 18.69
C GLY A 46 7.18 -1.14 17.96
N ALA A 47 6.41 -0.76 16.95
CA ALA A 47 6.56 0.48 16.19
C ALA A 47 5.23 1.26 16.13
N PRO A 48 4.68 1.72 17.29
CA PRO A 48 3.44 2.47 17.31
C PRO A 48 3.55 3.77 16.52
N VAL A 49 2.54 4.08 15.72
CA VAL A 49 2.53 5.27 14.84
C VAL A 49 1.21 6.04 14.90
N THR A 50 0.31 5.67 15.78
CA THR A 50 -1.02 6.32 15.91
C THR A 50 -0.90 7.82 16.10
N ASP A 51 0.01 8.26 16.97
CA ASP A 51 0.24 9.67 17.30
C ASP A 51 1.01 10.44 16.21
N LEU A 52 1.55 9.74 15.22
CA LEU A 52 2.23 10.35 14.06
C LEU A 52 1.26 10.68 12.93
N GLY A 53 0.01 10.20 13.04
CA GLY A 53 -1.01 10.29 11.99
C GLY A 53 -2.05 11.35 12.28
N ARG A 54 -2.78 11.72 11.23
CA ARG A 54 -4.00 12.52 11.31
C ARG A 54 -5.21 11.58 11.28
N PRO A 55 -6.16 11.69 12.22
CA PRO A 55 -7.37 10.85 12.22
C PRO A 55 -8.13 10.91 10.88
N LEU A 56 -8.61 9.77 10.42
CA LEU A 56 -9.41 9.63 9.21
C LEU A 56 -10.67 8.81 9.48
N ASP A 57 -11.84 9.45 9.31
CA ASP A 57 -13.16 8.83 9.47
C ASP A 57 -13.78 8.35 8.15
N GLY A 58 -12.94 8.06 7.16
CA GLY A 58 -13.37 7.64 5.83
C GLY A 58 -13.13 8.69 4.74
N PHE A 59 -13.87 8.58 3.64
CA PHE A 59 -13.70 9.45 2.47
C PHE A 59 -15.05 9.98 1.97
N ASP A 60 -15.01 11.09 1.25
CA ASP A 60 -16.16 11.62 0.54
C ASP A 60 -15.98 11.48 -0.97
N LEU A 61 -16.95 10.85 -1.64
CA LEU A 61 -17.08 10.91 -3.09
C LEU A 61 -17.87 12.16 -3.45
N VAL A 62 -17.28 13.05 -4.22
CA VAL A 62 -17.91 14.33 -4.63
C VAL A 62 -17.95 14.45 -6.16
N ASP A 63 -18.91 15.24 -6.67
CA ASP A 63 -18.94 15.57 -8.09
C ASP A 63 -17.91 16.69 -8.42
N ARG A 64 -17.81 17.05 -9.71
CA ARG A 64 -16.92 18.12 -10.20
C ARG A 64 -17.14 19.50 -9.55
N ARG A 65 -18.27 19.70 -8.86
CA ARG A 65 -18.62 20.95 -8.14
C ARG A 65 -18.41 20.83 -6.65
N GLY A 66 -17.79 19.74 -6.16
CA GLY A 66 -17.58 19.46 -4.75
C GLY A 66 -18.84 19.02 -4.00
N ARG A 67 -19.96 18.73 -4.69
CA ARG A 67 -21.20 18.30 -4.04
C ARG A 67 -21.09 16.82 -3.68
N LEU A 68 -21.44 16.48 -2.42
CA LEU A 68 -21.37 15.11 -1.89
C LEU A 68 -22.29 14.16 -2.68
N LEU A 69 -21.74 13.07 -3.14
CA LEU A 69 -22.43 11.95 -3.80
C LEU A 69 -22.55 10.74 -2.86
N LEU A 70 -21.49 10.43 -2.11
CA LEU A 70 -21.38 9.29 -1.22
C LEU A 70 -20.41 9.61 -0.10
N ARG A 71 -20.67 9.10 1.10
CA ARG A 71 -19.73 9.12 2.22
C ARG A 71 -19.33 7.71 2.56
N GLY A 72 -18.08 7.33 2.27
CA GLY A 72 -17.50 6.08 2.70
C GLY A 72 -17.08 6.14 4.16
N ARG A 73 -17.25 5.02 4.87
CA ARG A 73 -16.78 4.80 6.22
C ARG A 73 -15.91 3.55 6.26
N PRO A 74 -15.07 3.37 7.28
CA PRO A 74 -14.33 2.12 7.45
C PRO A 74 -15.29 0.91 7.47
N ALA A 75 -14.85 -0.20 6.85
CA ALA A 75 -15.67 -1.40 6.68
C ALA A 75 -16.02 -2.07 8.01
N GLU A 76 -15.10 -2.04 8.94
CA GLU A 76 -15.19 -2.74 10.22
C GLU A 76 -15.02 -1.76 11.37
N ALA A 77 -15.57 -2.12 12.53
CA ALA A 77 -15.24 -1.42 13.75
C ALA A 77 -13.73 -1.60 14.02
N PRO A 78 -13.01 -0.54 14.41
CA PRO A 78 -11.60 -0.66 14.73
C PRO A 78 -11.42 -1.58 15.95
N PRO A 79 -10.26 -2.23 16.08
CA PRO A 79 -9.92 -2.96 17.28
C PRO A 79 -9.97 -2.03 18.50
N PRO A 80 -10.33 -2.55 19.70
CA PRO A 80 -10.35 -1.75 20.91
C PRO A 80 -9.02 -1.02 21.14
N GLY A 81 -9.10 0.28 21.40
CA GLY A 81 -7.92 1.13 21.63
C GLY A 81 -7.30 1.75 20.38
N PHE A 82 -7.80 1.44 19.19
CA PHE A 82 -7.32 2.02 17.94
C PHE A 82 -8.39 2.86 17.24
N PRO A 83 -8.02 3.96 16.54
CA PRO A 83 -8.95 4.72 15.71
C PRO A 83 -9.33 3.90 14.46
N ALA A 84 -10.43 4.30 13.81
CA ALA A 84 -10.89 3.68 12.57
C ALA A 84 -9.83 3.76 11.44
N GLY A 85 -9.07 4.85 11.41
CA GLY A 85 -7.94 5.02 10.54
C GLY A 85 -7.17 6.29 10.82
N VAL A 86 -5.95 6.36 10.29
CA VAL A 86 -5.11 7.55 10.29
C VAL A 86 -4.47 7.75 8.93
N LEU A 87 -4.30 9.01 8.55
CA LEU A 87 -3.41 9.38 7.46
C LEU A 87 -2.01 9.57 8.03
N VAL A 88 -1.04 8.93 7.43
CA VAL A 88 0.36 8.96 7.89
C VAL A 88 1.29 9.44 6.77
N TYR A 89 2.38 10.08 7.15
CA TYR A 89 3.51 10.28 6.26
C TYR A 89 4.40 9.03 6.33
N GLN A 90 4.39 8.20 5.29
CA GLN A 90 5.02 6.88 5.28
C GLN A 90 6.49 6.87 5.74
N PRO A 91 7.35 7.86 5.40
CA PRO A 91 8.71 7.91 5.93
C PRO A 91 8.79 7.92 7.46
N ASP A 92 7.80 8.46 8.18
CA ASP A 92 7.76 8.41 9.66
C ASP A 92 7.51 6.99 10.16
N VAL A 93 6.62 6.26 9.48
CA VAL A 93 6.36 4.84 9.78
C VAL A 93 7.61 4.00 9.55
N GLU A 94 8.32 4.25 8.45
CA GLU A 94 9.58 3.54 8.15
C GLU A 94 10.67 3.87 9.18
N ARG A 95 10.77 5.12 9.63
CA ARG A 95 11.69 5.49 10.71
C ARG A 95 11.35 4.80 12.03
N ALA A 96 10.08 4.69 12.38
CA ALA A 96 9.65 3.98 13.59
C ALA A 96 10.03 2.49 13.52
N LEU A 97 9.75 1.83 12.38
CA LEU A 97 10.14 0.44 12.16
C LEU A 97 11.67 0.25 12.20
N ARG A 98 12.45 1.11 11.55
CA ARG A 98 13.93 1.03 11.58
C ARG A 98 14.49 1.16 12.98
N ARG A 99 13.99 2.11 13.80
CA ARG A 99 14.39 2.20 15.21
C ARG A 99 14.09 0.92 15.96
N ARG A 100 12.90 0.32 15.73
CA ARG A 100 12.53 -0.95 16.35
C ARG A 100 13.45 -2.09 15.94
N LEU A 101 13.75 -2.23 14.65
CA LEU A 101 14.64 -3.27 14.14
C LEU A 101 16.05 -3.17 14.73
N GLY A 102 16.59 -1.95 14.86
CA GLY A 102 17.89 -1.72 15.48
C GLY A 102 17.96 -2.05 16.99
N ALA A 103 16.80 -2.17 17.65
CA ALA A 103 16.71 -2.56 19.06
C ALA A 103 16.51 -4.09 19.25
N LEU A 104 16.40 -4.88 18.18
CA LEU A 104 16.18 -6.33 18.22
C LEU A 104 17.50 -7.06 17.89
N PRO A 105 18.14 -7.73 18.87
CA PRO A 105 19.45 -8.37 18.67
C PRO A 105 19.42 -9.54 17.66
N SER A 106 18.24 -10.14 17.44
CA SER A 106 18.04 -11.22 16.46
C SER A 106 17.76 -10.73 15.04
N VAL A 107 17.80 -9.40 14.79
CA VAL A 107 17.52 -8.84 13.47
C VAL A 107 18.73 -8.13 12.90
N ASP A 108 19.26 -8.62 11.78
CA ASP A 108 20.35 -8.03 11.03
C ASP A 108 19.79 -7.30 9.78
N VAL A 109 19.89 -5.98 9.76
CA VAL A 109 19.42 -5.16 8.63
C VAL A 109 20.59 -4.75 7.76
N ARG A 110 20.63 -5.25 6.53
CA ARG A 110 21.67 -5.01 5.53
C ARG A 110 21.16 -4.08 4.43
N LEU A 111 21.49 -2.81 4.54
CA LEU A 111 21.16 -1.78 3.54
C LEU A 111 22.15 -1.84 2.36
N GLY A 112 21.71 -1.38 1.18
CA GLY A 112 22.51 -1.41 -0.05
C GLY A 112 22.75 -2.82 -0.59
N HIS A 113 21.97 -3.82 -0.15
CA HIS A 113 22.09 -5.21 -0.60
C HIS A 113 21.00 -5.55 -1.61
N SER A 114 21.38 -5.64 -2.88
CA SER A 114 20.47 -5.97 -3.99
C SER A 114 20.51 -7.47 -4.26
N VAL A 115 19.38 -8.14 -4.02
CA VAL A 115 19.20 -9.56 -4.35
C VAL A 115 19.08 -9.70 -5.88
N ALA A 116 19.84 -10.63 -6.44
CA ALA A 116 19.83 -10.95 -7.86
C ALA A 116 19.20 -12.33 -8.15
N ASP A 117 19.36 -13.29 -7.23
CA ASP A 117 18.90 -14.66 -7.43
C ASP A 117 18.48 -15.31 -6.10
N VAL A 118 17.53 -16.24 -6.19
CA VAL A 118 17.04 -17.05 -5.06
C VAL A 118 16.94 -18.50 -5.51
N ARG A 119 17.65 -19.40 -4.81
CA ARG A 119 17.67 -20.83 -5.14
C ARG A 119 17.14 -21.67 -3.98
N ASP A 120 16.06 -22.38 -4.22
CA ASP A 120 15.57 -23.44 -3.33
C ASP A 120 16.15 -24.79 -3.79
N PRO A 121 16.97 -25.50 -2.98
CA PRO A 121 17.59 -26.78 -3.37
C PRO A 121 16.60 -27.88 -3.76
N LYS A 122 15.30 -27.72 -3.50
CA LYS A 122 14.27 -28.69 -3.90
C LYS A 122 14.03 -28.76 -5.41
N ASP A 123 14.35 -27.72 -6.17
CA ASP A 123 14.23 -27.74 -7.63
C ASP A 123 15.33 -28.60 -8.32
N GLY A 124 16.32 -29.09 -7.57
CA GLY A 124 17.46 -29.90 -8.02
C GLY A 124 17.59 -31.30 -7.46
N GLY A 125 16.54 -31.92 -6.91
CA GLY A 125 16.55 -33.35 -6.50
C GLY A 125 17.37 -33.70 -5.27
N GLY A 126 17.73 -32.72 -4.43
CA GLY A 126 18.58 -32.91 -3.25
C GLY A 126 17.84 -32.85 -1.92
N ARG A 127 18.10 -33.84 -1.08
CA ARG A 127 17.81 -34.06 0.36
C ARG A 127 16.76 -33.15 1.01
N GLN A 128 15.77 -33.75 1.67
CA GLN A 128 14.96 -33.13 2.69
C GLN A 128 15.85 -32.42 3.71
N GLY A 129 15.94 -31.08 3.67
CA GLY A 129 16.68 -30.32 4.68
C GLY A 129 17.63 -29.23 4.19
N GLY A 130 17.73 -28.95 2.87
CA GLY A 130 18.59 -27.88 2.36
C GLY A 130 18.08 -26.48 2.72
N ALA A 131 19.00 -25.54 3.03
CA ALA A 131 18.69 -24.13 3.18
C ALA A 131 18.43 -23.49 1.81
N VAL A 132 17.55 -22.49 1.74
CA VAL A 132 17.40 -21.62 0.56
C VAL A 132 18.56 -20.64 0.53
N VAL A 133 19.14 -20.42 -0.65
CA VAL A 133 20.26 -19.49 -0.83
C VAL A 133 19.79 -18.25 -1.57
N VAL A 134 20.11 -17.09 -1.04
CA VAL A 134 19.91 -15.77 -1.67
C VAL A 134 21.26 -15.22 -2.07
N GLU A 135 21.42 -14.85 -3.33
CA GLU A 135 22.64 -14.26 -3.86
C GLU A 135 22.41 -12.86 -4.41
N GLY A 136 23.43 -12.02 -4.35
CA GLY A 136 23.32 -10.65 -4.84
C GLY A 136 24.60 -9.86 -4.70
N ALA A 137 24.47 -8.53 -4.77
CA ALA A 137 25.55 -7.58 -4.61
C ALA A 137 25.26 -6.58 -3.49
N GLY A 138 26.25 -6.36 -2.64
CA GLY A 138 26.20 -5.40 -1.54
C GLY A 138 27.37 -4.40 -1.62
N PRO A 139 27.46 -3.47 -0.66
CA PRO A 139 28.51 -2.44 -0.67
C PRO A 139 29.94 -2.96 -0.65
N ARG A 140 30.14 -4.21 -0.21
CA ARG A 140 31.45 -4.87 -0.12
C ARG A 140 31.68 -5.92 -1.22
N GLY A 141 30.83 -5.98 -2.23
CA GLY A 141 30.88 -6.96 -3.32
C GLY A 141 29.77 -8.00 -3.28
N PRO A 142 29.91 -9.11 -3.99
CA PRO A 142 28.94 -10.19 -4.01
C PRO A 142 28.70 -10.77 -2.60
N PHE A 143 27.47 -11.22 -2.35
CA PHE A 143 27.11 -11.92 -1.11
C PHE A 143 26.24 -13.14 -1.40
N ALA A 144 26.27 -14.09 -0.48
CA ALA A 144 25.31 -15.19 -0.40
C ALA A 144 24.82 -15.30 1.06
N VAL A 145 23.52 -15.58 1.25
CA VAL A 145 22.88 -15.82 2.54
C VAL A 145 22.08 -17.09 2.46
N GLU A 146 22.30 -17.99 3.41
CA GLU A 146 21.49 -19.20 3.59
C GLU A 146 20.40 -18.95 4.63
N ALA A 147 19.19 -19.42 4.36
CA ALA A 147 18.07 -19.27 5.27
C ALA A 147 17.13 -20.49 5.25
N SER A 148 16.43 -20.72 6.36
CA SER A 148 15.39 -21.74 6.45
C SER A 148 14.12 -21.36 5.67
N VAL A 149 13.83 -20.07 5.58
CA VAL A 149 12.67 -19.50 4.86
C VAL A 149 13.09 -18.18 4.23
N ILE A 150 12.67 -17.95 2.99
CA ILE A 150 12.78 -16.66 2.31
C ILE A 150 11.39 -16.04 2.18
N VAL A 151 11.27 -14.77 2.55
CA VAL A 151 10.04 -14.02 2.35
C VAL A 151 10.29 -12.88 1.38
N GLY A 152 9.70 -12.97 0.20
CA GLY A 152 9.68 -11.90 -0.81
C GLY A 152 8.75 -10.77 -0.39
N CYS A 153 9.35 -9.70 0.16
CA CYS A 153 8.70 -8.43 0.48
C CYS A 153 9.20 -7.33 -0.48
N ASP A 154 9.70 -7.71 -1.64
CA ASP A 154 10.49 -6.94 -2.58
C ASP A 154 9.65 -6.20 -3.64
N GLY A 155 8.33 -6.11 -3.39
CA GLY A 155 7.42 -5.22 -4.10
C GLY A 155 6.99 -5.73 -5.48
N ALA A 156 6.44 -4.83 -6.29
CA ALA A 156 5.80 -5.15 -7.56
C ALA A 156 6.72 -5.85 -8.59
N ARG A 157 8.04 -5.59 -8.52
CA ARG A 157 9.07 -6.21 -9.37
C ARG A 157 9.88 -7.23 -8.58
N SER A 158 9.19 -8.18 -7.96
CA SER A 158 9.76 -9.15 -7.02
C SER A 158 10.66 -10.16 -7.72
N VAL A 159 11.94 -10.19 -7.33
CA VAL A 159 12.92 -11.22 -7.74
C VAL A 159 12.54 -12.57 -7.14
N VAL A 160 12.02 -12.60 -5.91
CA VAL A 160 11.59 -13.84 -5.27
C VAL A 160 10.42 -14.46 -6.02
N ARG A 161 9.42 -13.66 -6.45
CA ARG A 161 8.29 -14.15 -7.27
C ARG A 161 8.77 -14.75 -8.59
N ASP A 162 9.71 -14.07 -9.25
CA ASP A 162 10.25 -14.51 -10.54
C ASP A 162 11.03 -15.82 -10.36
N ALA A 163 11.87 -15.93 -9.31
CA ALA A 163 12.58 -17.16 -8.97
C ALA A 163 11.64 -18.33 -8.64
N MET A 164 10.48 -18.05 -8.02
CA MET A 164 9.44 -19.05 -7.79
C MET A 164 8.69 -19.47 -9.07
N GLY A 165 8.87 -18.79 -10.18
CA GLY A 165 8.05 -18.94 -11.38
C GLY A 165 6.56 -18.67 -11.11
N ALA A 166 6.27 -17.83 -10.14
CA ALA A 166 4.91 -17.50 -9.71
C ALA A 166 4.39 -16.31 -10.53
N GLY A 167 3.92 -16.55 -11.75
CA GLY A 167 3.32 -15.51 -12.59
C GLY A 167 2.17 -14.77 -11.90
N LEU A 168 1.75 -13.65 -12.48
CA LEU A 168 0.64 -12.83 -11.99
C LEU A 168 -0.62 -13.08 -12.80
N ASP A 169 -1.78 -13.07 -12.13
CA ASP A 169 -3.11 -13.07 -12.73
C ASP A 169 -3.81 -11.73 -12.43
N GLY A 170 -4.70 -11.29 -13.33
CA GLY A 170 -5.40 -10.01 -13.22
C GLY A 170 -5.08 -9.09 -14.38
N GLY A 171 -4.87 -7.79 -14.11
CA GLY A 171 -4.52 -6.79 -15.12
C GLY A 171 -5.69 -6.34 -15.99
N ARG A 172 -6.94 -6.53 -15.52
CA ARG A 172 -8.15 -6.02 -16.18
C ARG A 172 -8.47 -4.57 -15.80
N PHE A 173 -7.75 -4.07 -14.80
CA PHE A 173 -7.81 -2.69 -14.37
C PHE A 173 -6.39 -2.13 -14.42
N GLU A 174 -6.18 -1.24 -15.39
CA GLU A 174 -4.92 -0.53 -15.57
C GLU A 174 -5.21 0.94 -15.76
N GLN A 175 -4.69 1.79 -14.88
CA GLN A 175 -4.88 3.23 -14.96
C GLN A 175 -3.60 3.96 -14.52
N ALA A 176 -3.17 4.91 -15.34
CA ALA A 176 -2.07 5.81 -15.02
C ALA A 176 -2.60 7.06 -14.30
N TRP A 177 -1.93 7.42 -13.20
CA TRP A 177 -2.26 8.58 -12.37
C TRP A 177 -1.00 9.35 -12.03
N LEU A 178 -1.04 10.67 -12.20
CA LEU A 178 -0.02 11.57 -11.68
C LEU A 178 -0.27 11.80 -10.19
N VAL A 179 0.70 11.47 -9.36
CA VAL A 179 0.69 11.72 -7.93
C VAL A 179 1.53 12.96 -7.65
N VAL A 180 0.90 13.97 -7.06
CA VAL A 180 1.55 15.23 -6.66
C VAL A 180 1.50 15.34 -5.15
N ASP A 181 2.67 15.35 -4.51
CA ASP A 181 2.83 15.67 -3.08
C ASP A 181 3.38 17.09 -2.95
N ALA A 182 2.73 17.89 -2.13
CA ALA A 182 3.10 19.28 -1.92
C ALA A 182 3.08 19.68 -0.45
N VAL A 183 4.02 20.53 -0.08
CA VAL A 183 4.05 21.26 1.19
C VAL A 183 3.37 22.62 0.96
N LEU A 184 2.46 22.98 1.86
CA LEU A 184 1.67 24.19 1.74
C LEU A 184 1.86 25.11 2.95
N PRO A 185 1.82 26.43 2.75
CA PRO A 185 1.79 27.38 3.85
C PRO A 185 0.45 27.31 4.59
N ARG A 186 0.48 27.64 5.89
CA ARG A 186 -0.68 27.51 6.78
C ARG A 186 -1.97 28.17 6.26
N PRO A 187 -1.94 29.38 5.66
CA PRO A 187 -3.16 30.00 5.12
C PRO A 187 -3.80 29.22 3.98
N ALA A 188 -3.02 28.46 3.21
CA ALA A 188 -3.55 27.57 2.18
C ALA A 188 -4.17 26.31 2.78
N LEU A 189 -3.53 25.73 3.80
CA LEU A 189 -4.03 24.54 4.51
C LEU A 189 -5.41 24.79 5.14
N GLU A 190 -5.63 25.95 5.76
CA GLU A 190 -6.88 26.32 6.45
C GLU A 190 -8.09 26.44 5.50
N ARG A 191 -7.85 26.56 4.19
CA ARG A 191 -8.90 26.63 3.16
C ARG A 191 -9.21 25.28 2.52
N LEU A 192 -8.39 24.27 2.77
CA LEU A 192 -8.53 22.94 2.16
C LEU A 192 -9.40 22.02 3.03
N PRO A 193 -10.10 21.07 2.40
CA PRO A 193 -10.89 20.08 3.14
C PRO A 193 -10.04 19.24 4.09
N ASP A 194 -10.59 18.90 5.25
CA ASP A 194 -10.00 18.01 6.24
C ASP A 194 -10.26 16.53 5.97
N ARG A 195 -10.99 16.22 4.89
CA ARG A 195 -11.40 14.86 4.53
C ARG A 195 -10.71 14.42 3.25
N LEU A 196 -10.45 13.12 3.14
CA LEU A 196 -10.06 12.50 1.88
C LEU A 196 -11.22 12.65 0.87
N LEU A 197 -10.94 13.17 -0.32
CA LEU A 197 -11.93 13.34 -1.37
C LEU A 197 -11.58 12.47 -2.58
N GLN A 198 -12.60 11.77 -3.07
CA GLN A 198 -12.62 11.20 -4.41
C GLN A 198 -13.47 12.13 -5.29
N ILE A 199 -12.82 12.94 -6.13
CA ILE A 199 -13.48 13.90 -7.02
C ILE A 199 -13.80 13.17 -8.32
N ALA A 200 -15.05 12.80 -8.49
CA ALA A 200 -15.52 11.99 -9.60
C ALA A 200 -15.87 12.86 -10.81
N ASP A 201 -14.96 13.76 -11.20
CA ASP A 201 -15.08 14.56 -12.44
C ASP A 201 -14.79 13.66 -13.65
N PRO A 202 -15.73 13.45 -14.58
CA PRO A 202 -15.48 12.65 -15.78
C PRO A 202 -14.41 13.22 -16.70
N ALA A 203 -14.11 14.53 -16.63
CA ALA A 203 -13.06 15.16 -17.40
C ALA A 203 -11.65 14.84 -16.83
N ARG A 204 -11.52 14.80 -15.51
CA ARG A 204 -10.28 14.41 -14.80
C ARG A 204 -10.61 13.93 -13.38
N PRO A 205 -10.85 12.63 -13.21
CA PRO A 205 -10.98 12.04 -11.88
C PRO A 205 -9.75 12.37 -11.03
N THR A 206 -9.98 12.81 -9.79
CA THR A 206 -8.92 13.29 -8.91
C THR A 206 -9.15 12.76 -7.49
N THR A 207 -8.08 12.32 -6.82
CA THR A 207 -8.08 12.03 -5.39
C THR A 207 -7.36 13.16 -4.66
N TYR A 208 -7.93 13.64 -3.55
CA TYR A 208 -7.27 14.56 -2.63
C TYR A 208 -7.08 13.89 -1.28
N VAL A 209 -5.85 13.96 -0.75
CA VAL A 209 -5.48 13.36 0.53
C VAL A 209 -4.90 14.43 1.46
N PRO A 210 -5.57 14.72 2.59
CA PRO A 210 -5.07 15.66 3.58
C PRO A 210 -4.06 14.98 4.52
N PHE A 211 -2.82 14.81 4.09
CA PHE A 211 -1.74 14.31 4.96
C PHE A 211 -1.60 15.11 6.25
N PRO A 212 -0.90 14.60 7.28
CA PRO A 212 -0.46 15.42 8.39
C PRO A 212 0.25 16.69 7.90
N ASP A 213 -0.09 17.83 8.53
CA ASP A 213 0.46 19.13 8.13
C ASP A 213 2.01 19.11 8.11
N PRO A 214 2.62 19.83 7.20
CA PRO A 214 2.03 20.77 6.22
C PRO A 214 1.75 20.17 4.84
N ARG A 215 1.60 18.87 4.70
CA ARG A 215 1.56 18.15 3.42
C ARG A 215 0.16 17.87 2.92
N ARG A 216 0.01 17.92 1.59
CA ARG A 216 -1.21 17.51 0.87
C ARG A 216 -0.82 16.71 -0.37
N ARG A 217 -1.70 15.79 -0.78
CA ARG A 217 -1.55 15.01 -2.02
C ARG A 217 -2.75 15.20 -2.92
N TRP A 218 -2.45 15.34 -4.20
CA TRP A 218 -3.42 15.17 -5.27
C TRP A 218 -2.98 14.04 -6.19
N GLU A 219 -3.96 13.25 -6.65
CA GLU A 219 -3.73 12.20 -7.64
C GLU A 219 -4.66 12.49 -8.81
N PHE A 220 -4.11 12.74 -9.99
CA PHE A 220 -4.83 13.09 -11.20
C PHE A 220 -4.78 11.95 -12.19
N ARG A 221 -5.94 11.43 -12.63
CA ARG A 221 -5.97 10.43 -13.69
C ARG A 221 -5.44 11.00 -14.99
N LEU A 222 -4.56 10.27 -15.67
CA LEU A 222 -4.12 10.63 -17.02
C LEU A 222 -5.27 10.44 -18.01
N ARG A 223 -5.40 11.37 -18.94
CA ARG A 223 -6.31 11.27 -20.08
C ARG A 223 -5.68 10.46 -21.20
N PRO A 224 -6.47 9.86 -22.09
CA PRO A 224 -5.94 9.21 -23.28
C PRO A 224 -5.04 10.17 -24.07
N GLY A 225 -3.84 9.73 -24.43
CA GLY A 225 -2.87 10.52 -25.19
C GLY A 225 -1.96 11.42 -24.35
N GLU A 226 -2.20 11.62 -23.05
CA GLU A 226 -1.27 12.33 -22.17
C GLU A 226 -0.03 11.46 -21.85
N ARG A 227 1.13 12.09 -21.82
CA ARG A 227 2.39 11.45 -21.51
C ARG A 227 2.85 11.80 -20.09
N ALA A 228 3.48 10.87 -19.40
CA ALA A 228 4.03 11.09 -18.07
C ALA A 228 4.98 12.28 -18.02
N ASP A 229 5.96 12.30 -18.94
CA ASP A 229 7.00 13.35 -19.00
C ASP A 229 6.42 14.76 -19.16
N ASP A 230 5.25 14.90 -19.81
CA ASP A 230 4.60 16.19 -20.01
C ASP A 230 3.86 16.67 -18.77
N LEU A 231 3.23 15.73 -18.04
CA LEU A 231 2.44 16.04 -16.84
C LEU A 231 3.31 16.21 -15.58
N GLU A 232 4.50 15.64 -15.55
CA GLU A 232 5.45 15.78 -14.45
C GLU A 232 6.20 17.13 -14.48
N ARG A 233 6.06 17.94 -15.55
CA ARG A 233 6.67 19.27 -15.65
C ARG A 233 6.03 20.24 -14.65
N PRO A 234 6.82 21.12 -14.01
CA PRO A 234 6.32 22.05 -13.01
C PRO A 234 5.13 22.89 -13.46
N GLU A 235 5.10 23.35 -14.71
CA GLU A 235 4.04 24.16 -15.28
C GLU A 235 2.73 23.37 -15.40
N ALA A 236 2.81 22.09 -15.82
CA ALA A 236 1.66 21.20 -15.93
C ALA A 236 1.11 20.87 -14.55
N VAL A 237 1.98 20.61 -13.57
CA VAL A 237 1.60 20.37 -12.18
C VAL A 237 0.86 21.57 -11.59
N ARG A 238 1.40 22.80 -11.77
CA ARG A 238 0.73 24.04 -11.31
C ARG A 238 -0.63 24.24 -11.98
N ALA A 239 -0.73 24.00 -13.28
CA ALA A 239 -2.00 24.08 -14.00
C ALA A 239 -3.04 23.07 -13.47
N LEU A 240 -2.61 21.87 -13.06
CA LEU A 240 -3.49 20.87 -12.43
C LEU A 240 -3.90 21.25 -11.02
N LEU A 241 -3.05 21.92 -10.27
CA LEU A 241 -3.35 22.38 -8.90
C LEU A 241 -4.20 23.67 -8.87
N ALA A 242 -4.19 24.48 -9.91
CA ALA A 242 -4.89 25.77 -9.96
C ALA A 242 -6.40 25.71 -9.63
N PRO A 243 -7.16 24.67 -10.03
CA PRO A 243 -8.55 24.55 -9.59
C PRO A 243 -8.74 24.21 -8.10
N HIS A 244 -7.69 23.80 -7.42
CA HIS A 244 -7.70 23.30 -6.03
C HIS A 244 -7.04 24.25 -5.04
N LEU A 245 -6.17 25.16 -5.51
CA LEU A 245 -5.40 26.09 -4.68
C LEU A 245 -5.65 27.53 -5.15
N ALA A 246 -5.88 28.44 -4.21
CA ALA A 246 -6.02 29.87 -4.53
C ALA A 246 -4.71 30.46 -5.09
N ASP A 247 -3.57 29.94 -4.64
CA ASP A 247 -2.24 30.28 -5.11
C ASP A 247 -1.43 28.97 -5.32
N PRO A 248 -1.39 28.43 -6.55
CA PRO A 248 -0.62 27.23 -6.85
C PRO A 248 0.90 27.42 -6.74
N ASP A 249 1.39 28.65 -6.87
CA ASP A 249 2.83 28.96 -6.80
C ASP A 249 3.35 28.96 -5.37
N ALA A 250 2.47 29.09 -4.37
CA ALA A 250 2.81 28.94 -2.97
C ALA A 250 3.03 27.47 -2.53
N ALA A 251 2.76 26.51 -3.41
CA ALA A 251 2.96 25.08 -3.15
C ALA A 251 4.40 24.67 -3.49
N GLU A 252 5.13 24.18 -2.50
CA GLU A 252 6.41 23.50 -2.70
C GLU A 252 6.15 22.04 -3.09
N ILE A 253 6.47 21.68 -4.33
CA ILE A 253 6.24 20.33 -4.86
C ILE A 253 7.36 19.39 -4.41
N GLU A 254 7.07 18.51 -3.46
CA GLU A 254 8.01 17.46 -3.01
C GLU A 254 8.13 16.33 -4.05
N ARG A 255 7.05 16.05 -4.79
CA ARG A 255 7.01 15.01 -5.82
C ARG A 255 5.92 15.27 -6.84
N ALA A 256 6.25 14.99 -8.10
CA ALA A 256 5.29 14.77 -9.17
C ALA A 256 5.75 13.54 -9.96
N ALA A 257 4.97 12.46 -9.93
CA ALA A 257 5.35 11.22 -10.59
C ALA A 257 4.12 10.43 -11.05
N VAL A 258 4.19 9.85 -12.24
CA VAL A 258 3.13 9.00 -12.78
C VAL A 258 3.33 7.56 -12.32
N TYR A 259 2.26 6.99 -11.79
CA TYR A 259 2.16 5.57 -11.41
C TYR A 259 1.04 4.90 -12.18
N THR A 260 1.30 3.68 -12.65
CA THR A 260 0.27 2.81 -13.21
C THR A 260 -0.18 1.85 -12.13
N PHE A 261 -1.47 1.86 -11.83
CA PHE A 261 -2.10 0.97 -10.86
C PHE A 261 -2.70 -0.24 -11.54
N HIS A 262 -2.50 -1.40 -10.94
CA HIS A 262 -2.94 -2.68 -11.45
C HIS A 262 -3.78 -3.44 -10.41
N ASP A 263 -4.56 -4.43 -10.88
CA ASP A 263 -5.26 -5.43 -10.09
C ASP A 263 -4.60 -6.80 -10.32
N LEU A 264 -3.44 -7.05 -9.69
CA LEU A 264 -2.64 -8.25 -9.94
C LEU A 264 -2.50 -9.08 -8.67
N VAL A 265 -2.58 -10.43 -8.82
CA VAL A 265 -2.34 -11.39 -7.74
C VAL A 265 -1.40 -12.48 -8.25
N ALA A 266 -0.37 -12.83 -7.49
CA ALA A 266 0.51 -13.92 -7.82
C ALA A 266 -0.26 -15.25 -7.83
N ARG A 267 -0.02 -16.11 -8.84
CA ARG A 267 -0.74 -17.38 -9.01
C ARG A 267 -0.54 -18.31 -7.83
N ARG A 268 0.62 -18.26 -7.20
CA ARG A 268 0.96 -18.95 -5.96
C ARG A 268 1.79 -18.02 -5.07
N TRP A 269 1.54 -18.06 -3.77
CA TRP A 269 2.26 -17.24 -2.80
C TRP A 269 3.36 -18.02 -2.10
N ARG A 270 3.40 -19.34 -2.30
CA ARG A 270 4.42 -20.21 -1.74
C ARG A 270 4.98 -21.18 -2.79
N ALA A 271 6.29 -21.40 -2.78
CA ALA A 271 6.98 -22.50 -3.45
C ALA A 271 8.11 -22.98 -2.53
N GLY A 272 8.02 -24.25 -2.08
CA GLY A 272 9.00 -24.78 -1.13
C GLY A 272 9.09 -23.96 0.14
N ARG A 273 10.26 -23.36 0.37
CA ARG A 273 10.59 -22.48 1.50
C ARG A 273 10.53 -20.98 1.16
N CYS A 274 10.15 -20.64 -0.06
CA CYS A 274 9.95 -19.27 -0.50
C CYS A 274 8.48 -18.88 -0.38
N VAL A 275 8.21 -17.67 0.16
CA VAL A 275 6.87 -17.11 0.35
C VAL A 275 6.84 -15.66 -0.11
N LEU A 276 5.73 -15.23 -0.70
CA LEU A 276 5.49 -13.84 -1.12
C LEU A 276 4.55 -13.14 -0.15
N ALA A 277 4.78 -11.85 0.09
CA ALA A 277 3.88 -11.03 0.89
C ALA A 277 3.86 -9.56 0.41
N GLY A 278 2.75 -8.86 0.61
CA GLY A 278 2.53 -7.51 0.14
C GLY A 278 2.55 -7.40 -1.38
N ASP A 279 3.11 -6.31 -1.94
CA ASP A 279 3.09 -6.05 -3.39
C ASP A 279 3.82 -7.12 -4.23
N ALA A 280 4.67 -7.96 -3.63
CA ALA A 280 5.25 -9.13 -4.28
C ALA A 280 4.19 -10.21 -4.57
N ALA A 281 3.21 -10.38 -3.67
CA ALA A 281 2.10 -11.31 -3.79
C ALA A 281 0.88 -10.70 -4.49
N HIS A 282 0.61 -9.40 -4.28
CA HIS A 282 -0.60 -8.74 -4.81
C HIS A 282 -0.43 -7.23 -4.98
N GLN A 283 -0.95 -6.70 -6.05
CA GLN A 283 -1.01 -5.27 -6.34
C GLN A 283 -2.47 -4.85 -6.46
N MET A 284 -2.84 -3.73 -5.85
CA MET A 284 -4.23 -3.26 -5.86
C MET A 284 -4.33 -1.77 -6.18
N PRO A 285 -5.42 -1.33 -6.85
CA PRO A 285 -5.69 0.09 -7.06
C PRO A 285 -5.87 0.82 -5.73
N PRO A 286 -5.45 2.11 -5.64
CA PRO A 286 -5.37 2.85 -4.38
C PRO A 286 -6.71 3.38 -3.84
N PHE A 287 -7.81 3.16 -4.54
CA PHE A 287 -9.12 3.78 -4.25
C PHE A 287 -9.65 3.54 -2.83
N LEU A 288 -9.24 2.47 -2.18
CA LEU A 288 -9.58 2.18 -0.77
C LEU A 288 -8.44 2.48 0.21
N GLY A 289 -7.24 2.86 -0.29
CA GLY A 289 -6.06 3.08 0.55
C GLY A 289 -5.54 1.83 1.27
N GLN A 290 -5.90 0.62 0.82
CA GLN A 290 -5.68 -0.64 1.56
C GLN A 290 -4.37 -1.38 1.24
N GLY A 291 -3.56 -0.92 0.28
CA GLY A 291 -2.35 -1.66 -0.13
C GLY A 291 -1.37 -1.92 1.02
N LEU A 292 -1.00 -0.86 1.76
CA LEU A 292 -0.10 -1.00 2.92
C LEU A 292 -0.76 -1.80 4.04
N GLY A 293 -2.04 -1.55 4.33
CA GLY A 293 -2.81 -2.29 5.34
C GLY A 293 -2.88 -3.79 5.03
N ALA A 294 -3.13 -4.17 3.77
CA ALA A 294 -3.12 -5.56 3.33
C ALA A 294 -1.76 -6.22 3.57
N GLY A 295 -0.66 -5.54 3.19
CA GLY A 295 0.69 -6.04 3.42
C GLY A 295 1.06 -6.17 4.91
N LEU A 296 0.56 -5.27 5.78
CA LEU A 296 0.76 -5.40 7.23
C LEU A 296 -0.02 -6.59 7.80
N ARG A 297 -1.24 -6.84 7.33
CA ARG A 297 -2.00 -8.06 7.68
C ARG A 297 -1.31 -9.31 7.17
N ASP A 298 -0.66 -9.27 6.02
CA ASP A 298 0.16 -10.38 5.54
C ASP A 298 1.32 -10.66 6.49
N ALA A 299 2.04 -9.62 6.93
CA ALA A 299 3.11 -9.76 7.91
C ALA A 299 2.63 -10.38 9.23
N TRP A 300 1.45 -9.94 9.69
CA TRP A 300 0.81 -10.48 10.90
C TRP A 300 0.46 -11.96 10.77
N ALA A 301 -0.23 -12.35 9.69
CA ALA A 301 -0.65 -13.72 9.43
C ALA A 301 0.55 -14.66 9.17
N LEU A 302 1.58 -14.16 8.48
CA LEU A 302 2.73 -14.98 8.09
C LEU A 302 3.72 -15.21 9.26
N ALA A 303 3.88 -14.26 10.18
CA ALA A 303 4.90 -14.33 11.24
C ALA A 303 4.84 -15.62 12.08
N PRO A 304 3.68 -16.14 12.56
CA PRO A 304 3.64 -17.39 13.32
C PRO A 304 4.06 -18.60 12.50
N HIS A 305 3.75 -18.66 11.21
CA HIS A 305 4.11 -19.77 10.33
C HIS A 305 5.62 -19.80 10.05
N VAL A 306 6.24 -18.64 9.81
CA VAL A 306 7.70 -18.53 9.66
C VAL A 306 8.41 -18.94 10.96
N ALA A 307 7.93 -18.45 12.10
CA ALA A 307 8.49 -18.82 13.40
C ALA A 307 8.38 -20.33 13.67
N ALA A 308 7.27 -20.98 13.30
CA ALA A 308 7.10 -22.41 13.44
C ALA A 308 8.10 -23.21 12.58
N VAL A 309 8.29 -22.80 11.31
CA VAL A 309 9.26 -23.46 10.41
C VAL A 309 10.69 -23.24 10.90
N TRP A 310 11.02 -22.04 11.39
CA TRP A 310 12.32 -21.77 12.02
C TRP A 310 12.54 -22.65 13.24
N GLY A 311 11.50 -22.94 14.03
CA GLY A 311 11.51 -23.87 15.17
C GLY A 311 11.47 -25.36 14.79
N GLY A 312 11.57 -25.72 13.51
CA GLY A 312 11.65 -27.12 13.05
C GLY A 312 10.34 -27.71 12.49
N ALA A 313 9.25 -26.94 12.39
CA ALA A 313 8.04 -27.42 11.72
C ALA A 313 8.27 -27.61 10.21
N SER A 314 7.43 -28.45 9.57
CA SER A 314 7.47 -28.61 8.10
C SER A 314 7.24 -27.28 7.39
N PRO A 315 7.98 -26.99 6.30
CA PRO A 315 7.71 -25.84 5.44
C PRO A 315 6.27 -25.78 4.91
N ASP A 316 5.55 -26.89 4.92
CA ASP A 316 4.15 -26.96 4.51
C ASP A 316 3.23 -26.09 5.38
N ALA A 317 3.63 -25.80 6.62
CA ALA A 317 2.92 -24.85 7.50
C ALA A 317 2.78 -23.45 6.88
N LEU A 318 3.70 -23.04 5.99
CA LEU A 318 3.62 -21.76 5.27
C LEU A 318 2.41 -21.68 4.31
N GLY A 319 1.85 -22.81 3.88
CA GLY A 319 0.70 -22.86 2.99
C GLY A 319 -0.60 -22.32 3.61
N ALA A 320 -0.74 -22.43 4.93
CA ALA A 320 -1.90 -21.91 5.66
C ALA A 320 -2.05 -20.38 5.51
N TYR A 321 -0.93 -19.67 5.46
CA TYR A 321 -0.92 -18.22 5.21
C TYR A 321 -1.60 -17.83 3.88
N GLU A 322 -1.26 -18.51 2.77
CA GLU A 322 -1.88 -18.23 1.48
C GLU A 322 -3.38 -18.52 1.52
N ALA A 323 -3.78 -19.66 2.09
CA ALA A 323 -5.18 -20.05 2.21
C ALA A 323 -6.02 -19.04 3.01
N GLU A 324 -5.45 -18.46 4.05
CA GLU A 324 -6.07 -17.42 4.88
C GLU A 324 -6.16 -16.08 4.14
N ARG A 325 -5.03 -15.62 3.58
CA ARG A 325 -4.91 -14.23 3.12
C ARG A 325 -5.43 -13.97 1.70
N ARG A 326 -5.22 -14.92 0.78
CA ARG A 326 -5.60 -14.76 -0.63
C ARG A 326 -7.08 -14.38 -0.83
N PRO A 327 -8.09 -15.08 -0.25
CA PRO A 327 -9.49 -14.74 -0.45
C PRO A 327 -9.82 -13.31 0.01
N HIS A 328 -9.22 -12.88 1.11
CA HIS A 328 -9.41 -11.54 1.66
C HIS A 328 -8.82 -10.45 0.77
N VAL A 329 -7.59 -10.65 0.29
CA VAL A 329 -6.92 -9.74 -0.64
C VAL A 329 -7.68 -9.62 -1.96
N GLU A 330 -8.11 -10.72 -2.54
CA GLU A 330 -8.91 -10.72 -3.76
C GLU A 330 -10.26 -10.00 -3.58
N ALA A 331 -10.91 -10.14 -2.42
CA ALA A 331 -12.12 -9.39 -2.10
C ALA A 331 -11.86 -7.89 -2.05
N THR A 332 -10.78 -7.47 -1.38
CA THR A 332 -10.33 -6.07 -1.29
C THR A 332 -10.02 -5.48 -2.67
N ILE A 333 -9.29 -6.22 -3.51
CA ILE A 333 -9.01 -5.81 -4.90
C ILE A 333 -10.31 -5.61 -5.69
N ARG A 334 -11.26 -6.57 -5.61
CA ARG A 334 -12.56 -6.44 -6.29
C ARG A 334 -13.32 -5.19 -5.85
N GLN A 335 -13.29 -4.86 -4.56
CA GLN A 335 -13.93 -3.64 -4.02
C GLN A 335 -13.22 -2.38 -4.53
N ALA A 336 -11.88 -2.33 -4.49
CA ALA A 336 -11.08 -1.22 -4.99
C ALA A 336 -11.35 -0.95 -6.49
N VAL A 337 -11.40 -2.01 -7.30
CA VAL A 337 -11.74 -1.92 -8.73
C VAL A 337 -13.16 -1.39 -8.96
N ARG A 338 -14.15 -1.86 -8.15
CA ARG A 338 -15.53 -1.36 -8.26
C ARG A 338 -15.62 0.14 -7.96
N LEU A 339 -14.97 0.58 -6.87
CA LEU A 339 -14.92 2.00 -6.53
C LEU A 339 -14.19 2.80 -7.61
N GLY A 340 -13.05 2.32 -8.09
CA GLY A 340 -12.30 2.96 -9.16
C GLY A 340 -13.14 3.14 -10.43
N ARG A 341 -13.87 2.11 -10.84
CA ARG A 341 -14.79 2.19 -11.99
C ARG A 341 -15.92 3.21 -11.74
N LEU A 342 -16.46 3.26 -10.53
CA LEU A 342 -17.50 4.23 -10.17
C LEU A 342 -16.97 5.68 -10.24
N VAL A 343 -15.77 5.93 -9.75
CA VAL A 343 -15.10 7.25 -9.76
C VAL A 343 -14.80 7.69 -11.19
N THR A 344 -14.36 6.77 -12.04
CA THR A 344 -13.80 7.06 -13.37
C THR A 344 -14.78 6.87 -14.53
N LEU A 345 -16.09 6.87 -14.27
CA LEU A 345 -17.12 6.75 -15.30
C LEU A 345 -17.04 7.86 -16.35
N PRO A 346 -17.25 7.55 -17.66
CA PRO A 346 -17.31 8.57 -18.71
C PRO A 346 -18.53 9.48 -18.54
N ALA A 347 -18.47 10.68 -19.12
CA ALA A 347 -19.42 11.77 -18.89
C ALA A 347 -20.93 11.41 -18.91
N PRO A 348 -21.46 10.65 -19.91
CA PRO A 348 -22.88 10.31 -19.90
C PRO A 348 -23.27 9.43 -18.71
N LEU A 349 -22.44 8.42 -18.36
CA LEU A 349 -22.69 7.53 -17.23
C LEU A 349 -22.43 8.20 -15.89
N ALA A 350 -21.48 9.14 -15.83
CA ALA A 350 -21.21 9.95 -14.64
C ALA A 350 -22.43 10.83 -14.27
N ALA A 351 -23.11 11.41 -15.28
CA ALA A 351 -24.33 12.19 -15.03
C ALA A 351 -25.45 11.32 -14.42
N VAL A 352 -25.62 10.09 -14.90
CA VAL A 352 -26.57 9.12 -14.34
C VAL A 352 -26.17 8.72 -12.93
N ARG A 353 -24.90 8.37 -12.70
CA ARG A 353 -24.36 8.09 -11.35
C ARG A 353 -24.70 9.22 -10.39
N ASP A 354 -24.39 10.46 -10.76
CA ASP A 354 -24.59 11.63 -9.91
C ASP A 354 -26.07 11.86 -9.59
N ALA A 355 -26.94 11.66 -10.56
CA ALA A 355 -28.38 11.77 -10.36
C ALA A 355 -28.92 10.69 -9.42
N VAL A 356 -28.51 9.43 -9.64
CA VAL A 356 -28.91 8.26 -8.80
C VAL A 356 -28.43 8.40 -7.38
N LEU A 357 -27.15 8.72 -7.16
CA LEU A 357 -26.59 8.89 -5.82
C LEU A 357 -27.24 10.06 -5.09
N ARG A 358 -27.49 11.20 -5.74
CA ARG A 358 -28.20 12.34 -5.13
C ARG A 358 -29.66 12.04 -4.82
N ALA A 359 -30.35 11.29 -5.68
CA ALA A 359 -31.71 10.84 -5.39
C ALA A 359 -31.74 9.89 -4.20
N GLY A 360 -30.77 8.95 -4.13
CA GLY A 360 -30.61 8.01 -3.04
C GLY A 360 -30.42 8.68 -1.67
N TRP A 361 -29.73 9.84 -1.63
CA TRP A 361 -29.59 10.62 -0.40
C TRP A 361 -30.92 11.14 0.18
N ARG A 362 -31.94 11.33 -0.66
CA ARG A 362 -33.27 11.80 -0.25
C ARG A 362 -34.13 10.69 0.35
N VAL A 363 -33.76 9.42 0.14
CA VAL A 363 -34.47 8.26 0.64
C VAL A 363 -33.73 7.68 1.85
N PRO A 364 -34.28 7.74 3.09
CA PRO A 364 -33.57 7.35 4.31
C PRO A 364 -33.01 5.91 4.30
N ALA A 365 -33.73 4.96 3.72
CA ALA A 365 -33.29 3.57 3.61
C ALA A 365 -32.11 3.40 2.64
N LEU A 366 -32.12 4.10 1.50
CA LEU A 366 -31.02 4.10 0.52
C LEU A 366 -29.81 4.88 1.06
N ARG A 367 -30.03 5.98 1.76
CA ARG A 367 -28.98 6.77 2.41
C ARG A 367 -28.19 5.92 3.40
N ARG A 368 -28.83 5.05 4.21
CA ARG A 368 -28.12 4.11 5.11
C ARG A 368 -27.23 3.15 4.33
N ARG A 369 -27.70 2.59 3.22
CA ARG A 369 -26.91 1.70 2.34
C ARG A 369 -25.76 2.43 1.64
N LEU A 370 -25.93 3.70 1.26
CA LEU A 370 -24.88 4.53 0.65
C LEU A 370 -23.83 4.99 1.68
N LEU A 371 -24.20 5.02 2.98
CA LEU A 371 -23.28 5.27 4.10
C LEU A 371 -22.54 4.00 4.54
N ASP A 372 -23.03 2.81 4.13
CA ASP A 372 -22.46 1.50 4.45
C ASP A 372 -21.59 0.95 3.29
N VAL A 373 -21.08 1.81 2.42
CA VAL A 373 -20.03 1.40 1.49
C VAL A 373 -18.77 1.15 2.33
N ARG A 374 -18.66 -0.12 2.71
CA ARG A 374 -17.54 -0.63 3.49
C ARG A 374 -16.32 -0.68 2.57
N GLY A 375 -15.33 0.12 2.89
CA GLY A 375 -14.06 0.20 2.19
C GLY A 375 -13.01 -0.72 2.79
#